data_d640308e5d1bceacba6df2d49270660b
#
_entry.id   d640308e5d1bceacba6df2d49270660b
#
_cell.length_a   1.000
_cell.length_b   1.000
_cell.length_c   1.000
_cell.angle_alpha   90.00
_cell.angle_beta   90.00
_cell.angle_gamma   90.00
#
_symmetry.space_group_name_H-M   'P 1'
#
loop_
_entity.id
_entity.type
_entity.pdbx_description
1 polymer ?
#
loop_
_entity_poly.entity_id
_entity_poly.type
_entity_poly.pdbx_seq_one_letter_code
_entity_poly.pdbx_strand_id
1 'polypeptide(L)'
;MAGKNAHLEVSGLTKRFGGLVAVKDMAFSVEAGKILGLIGPNGSGKSTVMKLIMGIERPNAGSVRINGTEVAGWPSHKVARMGAGIVFQHSRPLHRQTVLENIKLALLPDKLTRLLADPETDTKARAIAARVGLSAVLDRRPATLPFADLRKIEIAKAIARDPQVLLIDEPFAGLTSKETAAFSDLICELRDDGRAVLLVDHNVKSVARLVDRVLAMYVGERIAEGTADEVMRNETVRRIYLGGSIETAARPESSFRDSATPFLEVKNVSVHYGKAQALDDVSIHVHAGEFVSVVGLNGAGKTTLFNTISGFLPYAGDIRREGASLRGFTAATIARKGIVQCPEGRELFVDMTVRENLDLGGQHLPPAECAEQIAWLFDLFPILRDRQKQAAGTLSGGEQQMLTIARALMMKPKLLILDEPTLGLAPVILEQLSKALERLRQTTPITVLLGEQNVTFALPHADRVYVLEQARIVWEGEPARFAAEIGTGYL
;
A
#
# COMPACT_ATOMS: atom_id res chain seq x y z
N MET A 1 7.72 -34.33 0.29
CA MET A 1 7.90 -35.12 -0.97
C MET A 1 7.67 -34.13 -2.09
N ALA A 2 8.72 -33.77 -2.85
CA ALA A 2 8.58 -32.88 -4.02
C ALA A 2 7.80 -33.65 -5.09
N GLY A 3 6.68 -33.08 -5.55
CA GLY A 3 5.86 -33.67 -6.60
C GLY A 3 6.61 -33.73 -7.93
N LYS A 4 6.54 -34.82 -8.64
CA LYS A 4 7.25 -35.08 -9.89
C LYS A 4 6.91 -34.10 -11.05
N ASN A 5 6.00 -33.14 -10.86
CA ASN A 5 5.50 -32.20 -11.87
C ASN A 5 5.58 -30.72 -11.45
N ALA A 6 6.40 -30.37 -10.45
CA ALA A 6 6.51 -28.98 -10.04
C ALA A 6 7.41 -28.18 -10.99
N HIS A 7 6.92 -27.07 -11.53
CA HIS A 7 7.72 -26.14 -12.34
C HIS A 7 8.51 -25.15 -11.48
N LEU A 8 8.03 -24.84 -10.27
CA LEU A 8 8.73 -24.01 -9.29
C LEU A 8 8.80 -24.74 -7.95
N GLU A 9 10.00 -24.89 -7.41
CA GLU A 9 10.23 -25.42 -6.07
C GLU A 9 11.11 -24.45 -5.27
N VAL A 10 10.68 -24.13 -4.07
CA VAL A 10 11.40 -23.28 -3.11
C VAL A 10 11.57 -24.05 -1.82
N SER A 11 12.80 -24.13 -1.29
CA SER A 11 13.10 -24.88 -0.08
C SER A 11 14.07 -24.12 0.83
N GLY A 12 13.68 -23.89 2.09
CA GLY A 12 14.52 -23.27 3.10
C GLY A 12 14.98 -21.85 2.77
N LEU A 13 14.26 -21.16 1.87
CA LEU A 13 14.69 -19.86 1.34
C LEU A 13 14.73 -18.81 2.44
N THR A 14 15.91 -18.21 2.66
CA THR A 14 16.15 -17.25 3.72
C THR A 14 16.87 -16.02 3.18
N LYS A 15 16.41 -14.82 3.59
CA LYS A 15 17.03 -13.53 3.27
C LYS A 15 17.08 -12.61 4.48
N ARG A 16 18.27 -12.02 4.68
CA ARG A 16 18.52 -10.99 5.70
C ARG A 16 19.03 -9.72 5.05
N PHE A 17 18.60 -8.59 5.54
CA PHE A 17 19.12 -7.27 5.22
C PHE A 17 19.62 -6.63 6.50
N GLY A 18 20.95 -6.66 6.71
CA GLY A 18 21.53 -6.27 8.00
C GLY A 18 20.95 -7.11 9.15
N GLY A 19 20.34 -6.47 10.13
CA GLY A 19 19.69 -7.12 11.26
C GLY A 19 18.27 -7.63 10.99
N LEU A 20 17.64 -7.24 9.86
CA LEU A 20 16.27 -7.60 9.52
C LEU A 20 16.22 -8.93 8.77
N VAL A 21 15.44 -9.89 9.24
CA VAL A 21 15.11 -11.13 8.52
C VAL A 21 13.86 -10.89 7.69
N ALA A 22 14.01 -10.71 6.38
CA ALA A 22 12.91 -10.43 5.47
C ALA A 22 12.18 -11.68 4.99
N VAL A 23 12.87 -12.82 4.90
CA VAL A 23 12.35 -14.15 4.58
C VAL A 23 13.09 -15.16 5.43
N LYS A 24 12.37 -16.09 6.06
CA LYS A 24 12.93 -17.11 6.95
C LYS A 24 12.36 -18.49 6.61
N ASP A 25 13.24 -19.38 6.22
CA ASP A 25 12.95 -20.81 5.98
C ASP A 25 11.71 -21.05 5.11
N MET A 26 11.54 -20.25 4.04
CA MET A 26 10.37 -20.34 3.17
C MET A 26 10.45 -21.58 2.28
N ALA A 27 9.38 -22.39 2.26
CA ALA A 27 9.29 -23.58 1.44
C ALA A 27 7.88 -23.71 0.84
N PHE A 28 7.80 -23.93 -0.48
CA PHE A 28 6.57 -24.20 -1.22
C PHE A 28 6.90 -24.70 -2.64
N SER A 29 5.89 -25.22 -3.34
CA SER A 29 5.99 -25.60 -4.75
C SER A 29 4.78 -25.14 -5.54
N VAL A 30 4.98 -24.89 -6.84
CA VAL A 30 3.90 -24.60 -7.80
C VAL A 30 3.99 -25.57 -8.96
N GLU A 31 2.93 -26.33 -9.17
CA GLU A 31 2.83 -27.31 -10.23
C GLU A 31 2.43 -26.66 -11.55
N ALA A 32 2.67 -27.37 -12.66
CA ALA A 32 2.19 -27.00 -13.99
C ALA A 32 0.66 -26.84 -13.98
N GLY A 33 0.16 -25.78 -14.60
CA GLY A 33 -1.28 -25.52 -14.70
C GLY A 33 -1.95 -25.21 -13.35
N LYS A 34 -1.18 -24.70 -12.36
CA LYS A 34 -1.67 -24.32 -11.03
C LYS A 34 -1.31 -22.88 -10.68
N ILE A 35 -2.19 -22.27 -9.90
CA ILE A 35 -1.97 -20.95 -9.31
C ILE A 35 -1.78 -21.11 -7.81
N LEU A 36 -0.62 -20.68 -7.28
CA LEU A 36 -0.39 -20.50 -5.86
C LEU A 36 -0.53 -19.02 -5.51
N GLY A 37 -1.45 -18.69 -4.62
CA GLY A 37 -1.58 -17.35 -4.06
C GLY A 37 -0.63 -17.17 -2.87
N LEU A 38 0.31 -16.24 -2.95
CA LEU A 38 1.14 -15.82 -1.81
C LEU A 38 0.54 -14.56 -1.21
N ILE A 39 -0.08 -14.70 -0.06
CA ILE A 39 -0.76 -13.61 0.63
C ILE A 39 -0.01 -13.19 1.89
N GLY A 40 -0.22 -11.98 2.34
CA GLY A 40 0.40 -11.43 3.56
C GLY A 40 0.21 -9.92 3.62
N PRO A 41 0.25 -9.32 4.81
CA PRO A 41 0.23 -7.86 4.93
C PRO A 41 1.47 -7.22 4.30
N ASN A 42 1.43 -5.90 4.12
CA ASN A 42 2.58 -5.16 3.64
C ASN A 42 3.78 -5.37 4.59
N GLY A 43 4.98 -5.50 4.00
CA GLY A 43 6.20 -5.80 4.78
C GLY A 43 6.37 -7.26 5.22
N SER A 44 5.44 -8.18 4.91
CA SER A 44 5.60 -9.60 5.27
C SER A 44 6.70 -10.34 4.52
N GLY A 45 7.28 -9.75 3.45
CA GLY A 45 8.37 -10.34 2.67
C GLY A 45 7.98 -10.91 1.30
N LYS A 46 6.72 -10.80 0.86
CA LYS A 46 6.21 -11.33 -0.41
C LYS A 46 7.04 -10.91 -1.63
N SER A 47 7.23 -9.61 -1.81
CA SER A 47 8.02 -9.08 -2.94
C SER A 47 9.51 -9.48 -2.83
N THR A 48 10.02 -9.72 -1.60
CA THR A 48 11.37 -10.26 -1.39
C THR A 48 11.46 -11.70 -1.89
N VAL A 49 10.46 -12.55 -1.61
CA VAL A 49 10.39 -13.92 -2.14
C VAL A 49 10.44 -13.90 -3.66
N MET A 50 9.64 -13.06 -4.32
CA MET A 50 9.66 -12.93 -5.78
C MET A 50 11.02 -12.48 -6.32
N LYS A 51 11.66 -11.48 -5.68
CA LYS A 51 12.99 -11.01 -6.07
C LYS A 51 14.07 -12.09 -5.91
N LEU A 52 13.96 -12.93 -4.89
CA LEU A 52 14.87 -14.07 -4.68
C LEU A 52 14.69 -15.13 -5.75
N ILE A 53 13.45 -15.49 -6.10
CA ILE A 53 13.14 -16.46 -7.17
C ILE A 53 13.68 -15.96 -8.51
N MET A 54 13.49 -14.69 -8.82
CA MET A 54 13.96 -14.08 -10.08
C MET A 54 15.46 -13.77 -10.11
N GLY A 55 16.21 -14.02 -9.04
CA GLY A 55 17.64 -13.70 -8.97
C GLY A 55 17.96 -12.22 -9.01
N ILE A 56 17.01 -11.36 -8.65
CA ILE A 56 17.19 -9.91 -8.43
C ILE A 56 17.92 -9.69 -7.11
N GLU A 57 17.57 -10.50 -6.09
CA GLU A 57 18.23 -10.57 -4.80
C GLU A 57 18.88 -11.94 -4.63
N ARG A 58 20.02 -12.00 -3.92
CA ARG A 58 20.66 -13.26 -3.58
C ARG A 58 20.17 -13.77 -2.22
N PRO A 59 19.76 -15.03 -2.10
CA PRO A 59 19.42 -15.61 -0.81
C PRO A 59 20.66 -15.77 0.08
N ASN A 60 20.44 -15.78 1.40
CA ASN A 60 21.47 -16.15 2.37
C ASN A 60 21.53 -17.68 2.58
N ALA A 61 20.41 -18.36 2.40
CA ALA A 61 20.30 -19.82 2.46
C ALA A 61 19.07 -20.28 1.66
N GLY A 62 19.01 -21.58 1.40
CA GLY A 62 17.91 -22.22 0.70
C GLY A 62 18.15 -22.41 -0.79
N SER A 63 17.16 -22.98 -1.45
CA SER A 63 17.20 -23.44 -2.83
C SER A 63 15.97 -22.96 -3.59
N VAL A 64 16.14 -22.63 -4.86
CA VAL A 64 15.07 -22.32 -5.82
C VAL A 64 15.32 -23.13 -7.07
N ARG A 65 14.35 -23.97 -7.45
CA ARG A 65 14.42 -24.76 -8.67
C ARG A 65 13.31 -24.39 -9.64
N ILE A 66 13.71 -24.22 -10.90
CA ILE A 66 12.78 -24.01 -12.02
C ILE A 66 12.96 -25.19 -12.95
N ASN A 67 11.88 -25.95 -13.22
CA ASN A 67 11.92 -27.18 -14.01
C ASN A 67 13.02 -28.17 -13.54
N GLY A 68 13.16 -28.33 -12.22
CA GLY A 68 14.18 -29.18 -11.59
C GLY A 68 15.60 -28.61 -11.59
N THR A 69 15.87 -27.50 -12.26
CA THR A 69 17.20 -26.86 -12.30
C THR A 69 17.36 -25.88 -11.16
N GLU A 70 18.43 -25.99 -10.38
CA GLU A 70 18.77 -25.06 -9.30
C GLU A 70 19.19 -23.70 -9.89
N VAL A 71 18.50 -22.62 -9.44
CA VAL A 71 18.73 -21.26 -9.92
C VAL A 71 19.01 -20.26 -8.80
N ALA A 72 19.03 -20.68 -7.53
CA ALA A 72 19.27 -19.78 -6.41
C ALA A 72 20.60 -19.03 -6.57
N GLY A 73 20.55 -17.70 -6.42
CA GLY A 73 21.72 -16.84 -6.58
C GLY A 73 22.18 -16.57 -8.01
N TRP A 74 21.48 -17.12 -9.01
CA TRP A 74 21.74 -16.78 -10.41
C TRP A 74 21.30 -15.34 -10.69
N PRO A 75 21.95 -14.65 -11.65
CA PRO A 75 21.48 -13.34 -12.10
C PRO A 75 20.16 -13.48 -12.88
N SER A 76 19.28 -12.46 -12.73
CA SER A 76 17.89 -12.48 -13.24
C SER A 76 17.76 -12.84 -14.72
N HIS A 77 18.69 -12.38 -15.57
CA HIS A 77 18.66 -12.72 -17.00
C HIS A 77 18.87 -14.24 -17.28
N LYS A 78 19.63 -14.93 -16.43
CA LYS A 78 19.79 -16.38 -16.55
C LYS A 78 18.55 -17.12 -16.04
N VAL A 79 17.95 -16.64 -14.95
CA VAL A 79 16.68 -17.19 -14.42
C VAL A 79 15.56 -17.05 -15.44
N ALA A 80 15.45 -15.88 -16.09
CA ALA A 80 14.47 -15.67 -17.15
C ALA A 80 14.65 -16.62 -18.34
N ARG A 81 15.89 -16.98 -18.69
CA ARG A 81 16.18 -17.98 -19.74
C ARG A 81 15.79 -19.41 -19.36
N MET A 82 15.71 -19.69 -18.06
CA MET A 82 15.23 -21.00 -17.55
C MET A 82 13.71 -21.12 -17.57
N GLY A 83 13.00 -20.12 -18.08
CA GLY A 83 11.55 -20.15 -18.24
C GLY A 83 10.79 -19.47 -17.10
N ALA A 84 11.37 -18.47 -16.43
CA ALA A 84 10.66 -17.63 -15.47
C ALA A 84 10.33 -16.26 -16.06
N GLY A 85 9.09 -15.79 -15.84
CA GLY A 85 8.62 -14.45 -16.15
C GLY A 85 8.12 -13.74 -14.90
N ILE A 86 8.25 -12.39 -14.86
CA ILE A 86 7.75 -11.58 -13.75
C ILE A 86 6.97 -10.37 -14.24
N VAL A 87 5.84 -10.11 -13.60
CA VAL A 87 5.04 -8.90 -13.72
C VAL A 87 5.16 -8.14 -12.41
N PHE A 88 5.74 -6.93 -12.46
CA PHE A 88 5.95 -6.10 -11.27
C PHE A 88 4.69 -5.32 -10.88
N GLN A 89 4.57 -4.98 -9.61
CA GLN A 89 3.52 -4.13 -9.06
C GLN A 89 3.41 -2.78 -9.78
N HIS A 90 4.53 -2.14 -10.07
CA HIS A 90 4.57 -0.89 -10.83
C HIS A 90 4.94 -1.15 -12.28
N SER A 91 4.06 -0.78 -13.19
CA SER A 91 4.32 -0.88 -14.62
C SER A 91 5.51 0.01 -15.01
N ARG A 92 6.46 -0.57 -15.75
CA ARG A 92 7.68 0.11 -16.22
C ARG A 92 7.83 -0.02 -17.74
N PRO A 93 6.83 0.41 -18.51
CA PRO A 93 6.96 0.41 -19.97
C PRO A 93 7.96 1.48 -20.40
N LEU A 94 8.58 1.26 -21.54
CA LEU A 94 9.43 2.28 -22.17
C LEU A 94 8.54 3.36 -22.77
N HIS A 95 8.38 4.48 -22.09
CA HIS A 95 7.41 5.54 -22.40
C HIS A 95 7.62 6.20 -23.77
N ARG A 96 8.85 6.16 -24.31
CA ARG A 96 9.20 6.73 -25.62
C ARG A 96 8.87 5.79 -26.78
N GLN A 97 8.68 4.51 -26.50
CA GLN A 97 8.37 3.46 -27.48
C GLN A 97 6.86 3.21 -27.55
N THR A 98 6.38 2.72 -28.68
CA THR A 98 4.99 2.28 -28.82
C THR A 98 4.72 0.98 -28.04
N VAL A 99 3.45 0.58 -27.91
CA VAL A 99 3.06 -0.71 -27.32
C VAL A 99 3.74 -1.86 -28.04
N LEU A 100 3.69 -1.86 -29.38
CA LEU A 100 4.29 -2.90 -30.21
C LEU A 100 5.80 -2.99 -30.00
N GLU A 101 6.50 -1.85 -29.96
CA GLU A 101 7.94 -1.79 -29.72
C GLU A 101 8.32 -2.30 -28.33
N ASN A 102 7.51 -2.00 -27.30
CA ASN A 102 7.71 -2.54 -25.95
C ASN A 102 7.66 -4.07 -25.94
N ILE A 103 6.71 -4.67 -26.67
CA ILE A 103 6.59 -6.14 -26.75
C ILE A 103 7.73 -6.73 -27.59
N LYS A 104 8.08 -6.10 -28.70
CA LYS A 104 9.21 -6.53 -29.55
C LYS A 104 10.52 -6.58 -28.78
N LEU A 105 10.78 -5.57 -27.93
CA LEU A 105 11.99 -5.55 -27.09
C LEU A 105 12.10 -6.76 -26.15
N ALA A 106 10.99 -7.27 -25.63
CA ALA A 106 10.98 -8.49 -24.81
C ALA A 106 11.26 -9.76 -25.62
N LEU A 107 11.04 -9.75 -26.93
CA LEU A 107 11.32 -10.85 -27.87
C LEU A 107 12.75 -10.82 -28.43
N LEU A 108 13.52 -9.74 -28.20
CA LEU A 108 14.87 -9.63 -28.77
C LEU A 108 15.76 -10.79 -28.36
N PRO A 109 16.54 -11.35 -29.31
CA PRO A 109 17.48 -12.41 -29.00
C PRO A 109 18.65 -11.89 -28.16
N ASP A 110 19.23 -12.81 -27.36
CA ASP A 110 20.34 -12.48 -26.45
C ASP A 110 21.67 -12.12 -27.15
N LYS A 111 21.78 -12.38 -28.46
CA LYS A 111 22.97 -12.08 -29.25
C LYS A 111 22.68 -10.97 -30.25
N LEU A 112 23.46 -9.88 -30.16
CA LEU A 112 23.39 -8.74 -31.08
C LEU A 112 23.46 -9.12 -32.57
N THR A 113 24.17 -10.21 -32.89
CA THR A 113 24.30 -10.71 -34.27
C THR A 113 23.00 -11.22 -34.88
N ARG A 114 21.96 -11.47 -34.09
CA ARG A 114 20.61 -11.86 -34.57
C ARG A 114 19.61 -10.69 -34.58
N LEU A 115 20.07 -9.45 -34.33
CA LEU A 115 19.23 -8.24 -34.31
C LEU A 115 18.79 -7.77 -35.69
N LEU A 116 19.43 -8.25 -36.75
CA LEU A 116 19.09 -7.89 -38.13
C LEU A 116 17.86 -8.70 -38.59
N ALA A 117 16.70 -8.06 -38.42
CA ALA A 117 15.42 -8.38 -39.04
C ALA A 117 14.98 -9.85 -38.96
N ASP A 118 14.49 -10.26 -37.78
CA ASP A 118 13.62 -11.45 -37.70
C ASP A 118 12.19 -11.00 -38.07
N PRO A 119 11.68 -11.31 -39.30
CA PRO A 119 10.32 -10.95 -39.71
C PRO A 119 9.25 -11.57 -38.79
N GLU A 120 9.59 -12.67 -38.07
CA GLU A 120 8.71 -13.35 -37.15
C GLU A 120 8.49 -12.53 -35.86
N THR A 121 9.43 -11.66 -35.46
CA THR A 121 9.32 -10.86 -34.23
C THR A 121 8.10 -9.93 -34.26
N ASP A 122 7.78 -9.32 -35.40
CA ASP A 122 6.58 -8.47 -35.53
C ASP A 122 5.30 -9.29 -35.41
N THR A 123 5.23 -10.42 -36.10
CA THR A 123 4.08 -11.31 -36.06
C THR A 123 3.84 -11.88 -34.66
N LYS A 124 4.92 -12.32 -33.99
CA LYS A 124 4.86 -12.80 -32.60
C LYS A 124 4.40 -11.69 -31.63
N ALA A 125 4.96 -10.48 -31.78
CA ALA A 125 4.57 -9.36 -30.92
C ALA A 125 3.10 -8.98 -31.08
N ARG A 126 2.57 -8.99 -32.32
CA ARG A 126 1.15 -8.73 -32.60
C ARG A 126 0.26 -9.84 -32.05
N ALA A 127 0.66 -11.10 -32.16
CA ALA A 127 -0.08 -12.23 -31.59
C ALA A 127 -0.15 -12.13 -30.04
N ILE A 128 0.96 -11.78 -29.39
CA ILE A 128 0.98 -11.54 -27.93
C ILE A 128 0.09 -10.36 -27.55
N ALA A 129 0.18 -9.26 -28.30
CA ALA A 129 -0.66 -8.08 -28.08
C ALA A 129 -2.15 -8.40 -28.23
N ALA A 130 -2.52 -9.19 -29.24
CA ALA A 130 -3.90 -9.65 -29.43
C ALA A 130 -4.39 -10.49 -28.24
N ARG A 131 -3.55 -11.39 -27.75
CA ARG A 131 -3.85 -12.25 -26.60
C ARG A 131 -4.14 -11.47 -25.33
N VAL A 132 -3.41 -10.37 -25.07
CA VAL A 132 -3.64 -9.52 -23.89
C VAL A 132 -4.64 -8.39 -24.15
N GLY A 133 -5.28 -8.34 -25.33
CA GLY A 133 -6.30 -7.35 -25.69
C GLY A 133 -5.73 -5.95 -25.95
N LEU A 134 -4.53 -5.84 -26.56
CA LEU A 134 -3.87 -4.57 -26.92
C LEU A 134 -3.86 -4.28 -28.42
N SER A 135 -4.55 -5.06 -29.27
CA SER A 135 -4.55 -4.90 -30.72
C SER A 135 -4.93 -3.51 -31.20
N ALA A 136 -5.86 -2.84 -30.52
CA ALA A 136 -6.36 -1.52 -30.92
C ALA A 136 -5.39 -0.36 -30.59
N VAL A 137 -4.34 -0.61 -29.80
CA VAL A 137 -3.47 0.44 -29.25
C VAL A 137 -1.98 0.23 -29.57
N LEU A 138 -1.66 -0.65 -30.51
CA LEU A 138 -0.29 -1.06 -30.84
C LEU A 138 0.67 0.10 -31.16
N ASP A 139 0.18 1.12 -31.87
CA ASP A 139 0.97 2.27 -32.30
C ASP A 139 0.93 3.42 -31.28
N ARG A 140 0.16 3.27 -30.19
CA ARG A 140 0.11 4.28 -29.11
C ARG A 140 1.30 4.15 -28.18
N ARG A 141 1.66 5.28 -27.53
CA ARG A 141 2.69 5.31 -26.49
C ARG A 141 2.07 5.07 -25.11
N PRO A 142 2.78 4.39 -24.20
CA PRO A 142 2.29 4.11 -22.85
C PRO A 142 1.77 5.34 -22.10
N ALA A 143 2.41 6.51 -22.25
CA ALA A 143 1.98 7.74 -21.58
C ALA A 143 0.54 8.20 -21.93
N THR A 144 -0.06 7.66 -23.00
CA THR A 144 -1.42 8.00 -23.46
C THR A 144 -2.45 6.93 -23.16
N LEU A 145 -2.07 5.87 -22.42
CA LEU A 145 -2.90 4.71 -22.17
C LEU A 145 -3.49 4.74 -20.75
N PRO A 146 -4.68 4.15 -20.57
CA PRO A 146 -5.23 3.86 -19.27
C PRO A 146 -4.32 2.91 -18.47
N PHE A 147 -4.44 2.93 -17.14
CA PHE A 147 -3.63 2.12 -16.24
C PHE A 147 -3.76 0.60 -16.51
N ALA A 148 -4.97 0.13 -16.82
CA ALA A 148 -5.21 -1.27 -17.17
C ALA A 148 -4.40 -1.72 -18.40
N ASP A 149 -4.29 -0.87 -19.43
CA ASP A 149 -3.51 -1.21 -20.63
C ASP A 149 -2.00 -1.20 -20.35
N LEU A 150 -1.51 -0.35 -19.45
CA LEU A 150 -0.13 -0.39 -18.98
C LEU A 150 0.18 -1.73 -18.29
N ARG A 151 -0.75 -2.26 -17.48
CA ARG A 151 -0.64 -3.59 -16.86
C ARG A 151 -0.60 -4.71 -17.91
N LYS A 152 -1.45 -4.63 -18.94
CA LYS A 152 -1.44 -5.61 -20.05
C LYS A 152 -0.11 -5.60 -20.82
N ILE A 153 0.54 -4.43 -20.98
CA ILE A 153 1.88 -4.37 -21.58
C ILE A 153 2.89 -5.15 -20.74
N GLU A 154 2.86 -5.03 -19.41
CA GLU A 154 3.78 -5.79 -18.55
C GLU A 154 3.54 -7.31 -18.65
N ILE A 155 2.27 -7.74 -18.68
CA ILE A 155 1.96 -9.16 -18.91
C ILE A 155 2.46 -9.60 -20.29
N ALA A 156 2.21 -8.81 -21.34
CA ALA A 156 2.68 -9.11 -22.69
C ALA A 156 4.21 -9.29 -22.75
N LYS A 157 4.96 -8.42 -22.07
CA LYS A 157 6.42 -8.50 -21.96
C LYS A 157 6.85 -9.75 -21.17
N ALA A 158 6.15 -10.08 -20.07
CA ALA A 158 6.48 -11.22 -19.24
C ALA A 158 6.28 -12.56 -19.99
N ILE A 159 5.19 -12.68 -20.79
CA ILE A 159 4.88 -13.90 -21.54
C ILE A 159 5.59 -13.99 -22.90
N ALA A 160 6.26 -12.92 -23.35
CA ALA A 160 6.89 -12.87 -24.67
C ALA A 160 7.91 -13.98 -24.93
N ARG A 161 8.59 -14.46 -23.89
CA ARG A 161 9.57 -15.56 -23.96
C ARG A 161 8.98 -16.91 -23.61
N ASP A 162 7.68 -17.03 -23.57
CA ASP A 162 6.93 -18.25 -23.21
C ASP A 162 7.41 -18.92 -21.92
N PRO A 163 7.36 -18.20 -20.78
CA PRO A 163 7.81 -18.73 -19.51
C PRO A 163 6.89 -19.85 -19.01
N GLN A 164 7.47 -20.86 -18.38
CA GLN A 164 6.74 -21.94 -17.73
C GLN A 164 6.36 -21.59 -16.28
N VAL A 165 7.10 -20.66 -15.67
CA VAL A 165 6.81 -20.09 -14.35
C VAL A 165 6.54 -18.61 -14.50
N LEU A 166 5.38 -18.15 -14.03
CA LEU A 166 4.97 -16.75 -14.09
C LEU A 166 4.74 -16.22 -12.67
N LEU A 167 5.47 -15.16 -12.31
CA LEU A 167 5.33 -14.45 -11.04
C LEU A 167 4.56 -13.16 -11.28
N ILE A 168 3.47 -12.91 -10.56
CA ILE A 168 2.61 -11.73 -10.75
C ILE A 168 2.44 -11.03 -9.41
N ASP A 169 2.91 -9.77 -9.31
CA ASP A 169 2.86 -8.95 -8.09
C ASP A 169 1.71 -7.95 -8.14
N GLU A 170 0.73 -8.12 -7.24
CA GLU A 170 -0.44 -7.25 -7.05
C GLU A 170 -1.13 -6.83 -8.36
N PRO A 171 -1.62 -7.79 -9.17
CA PRO A 171 -2.14 -7.49 -10.51
C PRO A 171 -3.40 -6.62 -10.50
N PHE A 172 -4.18 -6.63 -9.43
CA PHE A 172 -5.50 -6.00 -9.36
C PHE A 172 -5.48 -4.60 -8.75
N ALA A 173 -4.34 -4.17 -8.19
CA ALA A 173 -4.21 -2.85 -7.59
C ALA A 173 -4.53 -1.73 -8.60
N GLY A 174 -5.49 -0.86 -8.27
CA GLY A 174 -5.90 0.28 -9.09
C GLY A 174 -6.81 -0.05 -10.30
N LEU A 175 -7.30 -1.29 -10.42
CA LEU A 175 -8.24 -1.69 -11.46
C LEU A 175 -9.70 -1.59 -10.99
N THR A 176 -10.59 -1.24 -11.91
CA THR A 176 -12.04 -1.35 -11.69
C THR A 176 -12.48 -2.81 -11.63
N SER A 177 -13.67 -3.10 -11.09
CA SER A 177 -14.22 -4.47 -11.01
C SER A 177 -14.30 -5.17 -12.37
N LYS A 178 -14.62 -4.43 -13.44
CA LYS A 178 -14.69 -4.97 -14.81
C LYS A 178 -13.29 -5.31 -15.35
N GLU A 179 -12.30 -4.46 -15.08
CA GLU A 179 -10.92 -4.69 -15.48
C GLU A 179 -10.33 -5.86 -14.69
N THR A 180 -10.62 -5.95 -13.39
CA THR A 180 -10.22 -7.08 -12.53
C THR A 180 -10.74 -8.41 -13.08
N ALA A 181 -12.01 -8.48 -13.52
CA ALA A 181 -12.54 -9.68 -14.14
C ALA A 181 -11.80 -10.08 -15.40
N ALA A 182 -11.55 -9.12 -16.32
CA ALA A 182 -10.80 -9.38 -17.54
C ALA A 182 -9.36 -9.83 -17.30
N PHE A 183 -8.69 -9.26 -16.27
CA PHE A 183 -7.34 -9.70 -15.85
C PHE A 183 -7.36 -11.09 -15.23
N SER A 184 -8.39 -11.41 -14.46
CA SER A 184 -8.59 -12.73 -13.87
C SER A 184 -8.71 -13.80 -14.96
N ASP A 185 -9.53 -13.53 -15.97
CA ASP A 185 -9.71 -14.44 -17.11
C ASP A 185 -8.37 -14.67 -17.84
N LEU A 186 -7.61 -13.59 -18.10
CA LEU A 186 -6.28 -13.70 -18.72
C LEU A 186 -5.30 -14.55 -17.89
N ILE A 187 -5.29 -14.39 -16.56
CA ILE A 187 -4.43 -15.20 -15.68
C ILE A 187 -4.87 -16.66 -15.72
N CYS A 188 -6.18 -16.95 -15.74
CA CYS A 188 -6.69 -18.31 -15.90
C CYS A 188 -6.29 -18.91 -17.24
N GLU A 189 -6.38 -18.20 -18.36
CA GLU A 189 -5.90 -18.66 -19.66
C GLU A 189 -4.41 -19.01 -19.64
N LEU A 190 -3.59 -18.16 -18.97
CA LEU A 190 -2.14 -18.42 -18.85
C LEU A 190 -1.85 -19.67 -18.01
N ARG A 191 -2.62 -19.93 -16.96
CA ARG A 191 -2.56 -21.17 -16.18
C ARG A 191 -2.96 -22.37 -17.04
N ASP A 192 -4.07 -22.26 -17.78
CA ASP A 192 -4.63 -23.37 -18.59
C ASP A 192 -3.71 -23.76 -19.75
N ASP A 193 -2.82 -22.88 -20.19
CA ASP A 193 -1.67 -23.22 -21.08
C ASP A 193 -0.61 -24.10 -20.40
N GLY A 194 -0.78 -24.47 -19.14
CA GLY A 194 0.16 -25.31 -18.39
C GLY A 194 1.24 -24.54 -17.60
N ARG A 195 1.15 -23.20 -17.49
CA ARG A 195 2.12 -22.43 -16.70
C ARG A 195 1.86 -22.58 -15.20
N ALA A 196 2.95 -22.65 -14.44
CA ALA A 196 2.90 -22.49 -12.99
C ALA A 196 2.84 -20.99 -12.65
N VAL A 197 1.84 -20.55 -11.91
CA VAL A 197 1.65 -19.14 -11.57
C VAL A 197 1.80 -18.93 -10.08
N LEU A 198 2.71 -18.01 -9.67
CA LEU A 198 2.77 -17.48 -8.31
C LEU A 198 2.13 -16.09 -8.32
N LEU A 199 0.96 -15.97 -7.73
CA LEU A 199 0.20 -14.73 -7.64
C LEU A 199 0.40 -14.13 -6.25
N VAL A 200 0.97 -12.95 -6.17
CA VAL A 200 1.18 -12.22 -4.91
C VAL A 200 0.13 -11.13 -4.78
N ASP A 201 -0.57 -11.09 -3.66
CA ASP A 201 -1.51 -10.01 -3.35
C ASP A 201 -1.64 -9.85 -1.83
N HIS A 202 -2.09 -8.69 -1.40
CA HIS A 202 -2.44 -8.42 0.00
C HIS A 202 -3.94 -8.64 0.27
N ASN A 203 -4.79 -8.65 -0.76
CA ASN A 203 -6.23 -8.88 -0.66
C ASN A 203 -6.58 -10.34 -0.98
N VAL A 204 -6.88 -11.10 0.06
CA VAL A 204 -7.23 -12.53 -0.06
C VAL A 204 -8.48 -12.75 -0.89
N LYS A 205 -9.51 -11.87 -0.78
CA LYS A 205 -10.78 -12.04 -1.49
C LYS A 205 -10.62 -11.89 -3.00
N SER A 206 -9.72 -11.01 -3.45
CA SER A 206 -9.46 -10.81 -4.89
C SER A 206 -8.81 -12.03 -5.53
N VAL A 207 -7.99 -12.76 -4.78
CA VAL A 207 -7.25 -13.94 -5.29
C VAL A 207 -7.94 -15.28 -5.02
N ALA A 208 -8.79 -15.37 -3.98
CA ALA A 208 -9.38 -16.64 -3.51
C ALA A 208 -10.13 -17.42 -4.60
N ARG A 209 -10.72 -16.73 -5.59
CA ARG A 209 -11.47 -17.34 -6.69
C ARG A 209 -10.58 -17.85 -7.84
N LEU A 210 -9.31 -17.41 -7.86
CA LEU A 210 -8.37 -17.71 -8.95
C LEU A 210 -7.36 -18.78 -8.58
N VAL A 211 -7.04 -18.89 -7.29
CA VAL A 211 -5.94 -19.71 -6.81
C VAL A 211 -6.37 -21.14 -6.48
N ASP A 212 -5.55 -22.10 -6.81
CA ASP A 212 -5.74 -23.51 -6.39
C ASP A 212 -5.36 -23.71 -4.92
N ARG A 213 -4.31 -23.00 -4.47
CA ARG A 213 -3.81 -23.02 -3.10
C ARG A 213 -3.38 -21.62 -2.69
N VAL A 214 -3.42 -21.37 -1.39
CA VAL A 214 -2.98 -20.11 -0.77
C VAL A 214 -1.89 -20.43 0.24
N LEU A 215 -0.81 -19.65 0.22
CA LEU A 215 0.22 -19.61 1.23
C LEU A 215 0.18 -18.24 1.92
N ALA A 216 -0.13 -18.23 3.22
CA ALA A 216 -0.14 -17.03 4.02
C ALA A 216 1.22 -16.80 4.66
N MET A 217 1.74 -15.57 4.52
CA MET A 217 3.05 -15.14 4.99
C MET A 217 2.96 -13.99 5.97
N TYR A 218 3.71 -14.05 7.07
CA TYR A 218 3.78 -13.00 8.07
C TYR A 218 5.21 -12.88 8.63
N VAL A 219 5.74 -11.67 8.68
CA VAL A 219 7.10 -11.37 9.20
C VAL A 219 8.19 -12.31 8.66
N GLY A 220 8.14 -12.58 7.36
CA GLY A 220 9.12 -13.43 6.68
C GLY A 220 8.85 -14.93 6.78
N GLU A 221 7.88 -15.39 7.55
CA GLU A 221 7.60 -16.81 7.79
C GLU A 221 6.26 -17.23 7.16
N ARG A 222 6.15 -18.52 6.81
CA ARG A 222 4.91 -19.15 6.43
C ARG A 222 4.07 -19.43 7.68
N ILE A 223 2.81 -18.97 7.69
CA ILE A 223 1.88 -19.16 8.82
C ILE A 223 0.78 -20.17 8.52
N ALA A 224 0.35 -20.29 7.26
CA ALA A 224 -0.64 -21.27 6.83
C ALA A 224 -0.48 -21.55 5.35
N GLU A 225 -0.89 -22.75 4.93
CA GLU A 225 -0.98 -23.16 3.51
C GLU A 225 -2.14 -24.15 3.34
N GLY A 226 -2.95 -23.97 2.29
CA GLY A 226 -4.10 -24.80 2.01
C GLY A 226 -5.00 -24.17 0.95
N THR A 227 -6.25 -24.58 0.87
CA THR A 227 -7.27 -23.89 0.09
C THR A 227 -7.54 -22.49 0.69
N ALA A 228 -8.12 -21.58 -0.10
CA ALA A 228 -8.44 -20.23 0.39
C ALA A 228 -9.31 -20.28 1.65
N ASP A 229 -10.30 -21.17 1.69
CA ASP A 229 -11.20 -21.34 2.83
C ASP A 229 -10.48 -21.86 4.08
N GLU A 230 -9.59 -22.84 3.93
CA GLU A 230 -8.79 -23.38 5.04
C GLU A 230 -7.88 -22.32 5.64
N VAL A 231 -7.16 -21.58 4.78
CA VAL A 231 -6.26 -20.51 5.21
C VAL A 231 -7.04 -19.39 5.90
N MET A 232 -8.22 -19.02 5.41
CA MET A 232 -9.06 -17.99 6.03
C MET A 232 -9.70 -18.43 7.35
N ARG A 233 -9.83 -19.74 7.62
CA ARG A 233 -10.28 -20.28 8.92
C ARG A 233 -9.16 -20.37 9.95
N ASN A 234 -7.89 -20.27 9.54
CA ASN A 234 -6.76 -20.30 10.44
C ASN A 234 -6.81 -19.09 11.40
N GLU A 235 -6.80 -19.33 12.71
CA GLU A 235 -6.92 -18.27 13.72
C GLU A 235 -5.82 -17.22 13.62
N THR A 236 -4.59 -17.63 13.33
CA THR A 236 -3.45 -16.72 13.17
C THR A 236 -3.65 -15.84 11.93
N VAL A 237 -4.10 -16.40 10.81
CA VAL A 237 -4.41 -15.65 9.60
C VAL A 237 -5.57 -14.69 9.86
N ARG A 238 -6.64 -15.16 10.50
CA ARG A 238 -7.78 -14.30 10.86
C ARG A 238 -7.34 -13.12 11.73
N ARG A 239 -6.53 -13.37 12.75
CA ARG A 239 -6.01 -12.32 13.64
C ARG A 239 -5.14 -11.29 12.88
N ILE A 240 -4.37 -11.74 11.88
CA ILE A 240 -3.48 -10.87 11.10
C ILE A 240 -4.26 -10.06 10.05
N TYR A 241 -5.27 -10.65 9.43
CA TYR A 241 -6.01 -10.04 8.32
C TYR A 241 -7.31 -9.33 8.75
N LEU A 242 -7.98 -9.85 9.79
CA LEU A 242 -9.25 -9.27 10.27
C LEU A 242 -9.04 -8.41 11.52
N GLY A 243 -7.77 -8.27 11.96
CA GLY A 243 -7.45 -7.86 13.32
C GLY A 243 -7.93 -8.96 14.27
N GLY A 244 -7.11 -9.42 15.21
CA GLY A 244 -7.67 -10.01 16.41
C GLY A 244 -8.73 -9.02 16.87
N SER A 245 -9.89 -9.50 17.39
CA SER A 245 -10.71 -8.61 18.18
C SER A 245 -9.74 -7.87 19.10
N ILE A 246 -9.37 -6.62 18.70
CA ILE A 246 -8.90 -5.70 19.72
C ILE A 246 -10.09 -5.76 20.64
N GLU A 247 -9.94 -6.49 21.77
CA GLU A 247 -10.87 -6.33 22.86
C GLU A 247 -10.98 -4.82 22.93
N THR A 248 -12.10 -4.30 22.48
CA THR A 248 -12.46 -2.94 22.72
C THR A 248 -12.49 -2.88 24.23
N ALA A 249 -11.34 -2.57 24.82
CA ALA A 249 -11.29 -2.12 26.20
C ALA A 249 -12.42 -1.11 26.23
N ALA A 250 -13.39 -1.34 27.12
CA ALA A 250 -14.66 -0.61 27.18
C ALA A 250 -14.34 0.84 26.81
N ARG A 251 -14.82 1.31 25.65
CA ARG A 251 -14.50 2.66 25.16
C ARG A 251 -14.66 3.57 26.36
N PRO A 252 -13.65 4.32 26.81
CA PRO A 252 -13.90 5.37 27.78
C PRO A 252 -15.00 6.19 27.13
N GLU A 253 -16.09 6.44 27.86
CA GLU A 253 -17.20 7.27 27.38
C GLU A 253 -16.56 8.49 26.71
N SER A 254 -16.82 8.67 25.43
CA SER A 254 -16.12 9.68 24.64
C SER A 254 -16.27 11.00 25.39
N SER A 255 -15.16 11.62 25.78
CA SER A 255 -15.17 12.95 26.42
C SER A 255 -15.61 14.03 25.42
N PHE A 256 -15.93 13.59 24.22
CA PHE A 256 -16.51 14.35 23.14
C PHE A 256 -17.88 14.87 23.58
N ARG A 257 -17.99 16.19 23.67
CA ARG A 257 -19.26 16.89 23.86
C ARG A 257 -19.71 17.39 22.49
N ASP A 258 -20.89 16.97 22.08
CA ASP A 258 -21.55 17.49 20.87
C ASP A 258 -21.83 19.01 21.11
N SER A 259 -20.82 19.84 20.81
CA SER A 259 -20.94 21.26 20.91
C SER A 259 -21.74 21.80 19.74
N ALA A 260 -22.58 22.82 19.97
CA ALA A 260 -23.40 23.41 18.91
C ALA A 260 -22.58 23.91 17.70
N THR A 261 -21.27 24.22 17.90
CA THR A 261 -20.37 24.67 16.84
C THR A 261 -19.21 23.65 16.66
N PRO A 262 -19.04 23.06 15.47
CA PRO A 262 -17.91 22.21 15.16
C PRO A 262 -16.58 22.95 15.26
N PHE A 263 -15.52 22.23 15.66
CA PHE A 263 -14.14 22.76 15.60
C PHE A 263 -13.70 22.99 14.16
N LEU A 264 -13.96 22.01 13.27
CA LEU A 264 -13.74 22.12 11.83
C LEU A 264 -15.06 21.82 11.10
N GLU A 265 -15.40 22.68 10.15
CA GLU A 265 -16.54 22.50 9.27
C GLU A 265 -16.11 22.69 7.81
N VAL A 266 -16.36 21.70 6.99
CA VAL A 266 -16.15 21.71 5.53
C VAL A 266 -17.53 21.70 4.89
N LYS A 267 -17.86 22.70 4.08
CA LYS A 267 -19.17 22.86 3.44
C LYS A 267 -19.06 22.93 1.93
N ASN A 268 -19.70 21.97 1.26
CA ASN A 268 -19.85 21.94 -0.20
C ASN A 268 -18.54 22.16 -0.94
N VAL A 269 -17.45 21.52 -0.45
CA VAL A 269 -16.11 21.71 -0.99
C VAL A 269 -15.93 20.90 -2.25
N SER A 270 -15.52 21.60 -3.34
CA SER A 270 -15.16 21.00 -4.61
C SER A 270 -13.76 21.43 -5.03
N VAL A 271 -12.98 20.47 -5.55
CA VAL A 271 -11.59 20.67 -5.98
C VAL A 271 -11.35 20.03 -7.34
N HIS A 272 -10.63 20.73 -8.21
CA HIS A 272 -10.29 20.27 -9.54
C HIS A 272 -8.77 20.33 -9.79
N TYR A 273 -8.22 19.29 -10.40
CA TYR A 273 -6.89 19.28 -11.01
C TYR A 273 -7.03 19.41 -12.53
N GLY A 274 -6.96 20.63 -13.03
CA GLY A 274 -7.27 20.94 -14.42
C GLY A 274 -8.73 20.57 -14.74
N LYS A 275 -8.95 19.55 -15.58
CA LYS A 275 -10.30 19.05 -15.92
C LYS A 275 -10.80 17.93 -15.02
N ALA A 276 -9.93 17.34 -14.21
CA ALA A 276 -10.30 16.21 -13.35
C ALA A 276 -10.86 16.73 -12.03
N GLN A 277 -12.07 16.34 -11.67
CA GLN A 277 -12.68 16.64 -10.39
C GLN A 277 -12.17 15.63 -9.36
N ALA A 278 -11.55 16.14 -8.29
CA ALA A 278 -10.96 15.35 -7.23
C ALA A 278 -11.78 15.37 -5.93
N LEU A 279 -12.59 16.41 -5.72
CA LEU A 279 -13.65 16.49 -4.71
C LEU A 279 -14.88 17.10 -5.35
N ASP A 280 -16.06 16.59 -4.99
CA ASP A 280 -17.35 17.01 -5.53
C ASP A 280 -18.37 17.14 -4.40
N ASP A 281 -18.65 18.38 -4.02
CA ASP A 281 -19.64 18.74 -3.00
C ASP A 281 -19.44 18.05 -1.64
N VAL A 282 -18.18 17.97 -1.19
CA VAL A 282 -17.82 17.30 0.05
C VAL A 282 -18.15 18.16 1.24
N SER A 283 -18.90 17.59 2.20
CA SER A 283 -19.24 18.22 3.47
C SER A 283 -18.93 17.27 4.62
N ILE A 284 -18.13 17.72 5.59
CA ILE A 284 -17.82 17.00 6.83
C ILE A 284 -17.73 17.99 7.99
N HIS A 285 -17.91 17.51 9.20
CA HIS A 285 -17.68 18.28 10.42
C HIS A 285 -16.91 17.46 11.46
N VAL A 286 -16.13 18.13 12.27
CA VAL A 286 -15.32 17.54 13.35
C VAL A 286 -15.46 18.42 14.58
N HIS A 287 -15.85 17.84 15.71
CA HIS A 287 -15.96 18.56 16.98
C HIS A 287 -14.63 18.53 17.75
N ALA A 288 -14.50 19.43 18.74
CA ALA A 288 -13.30 19.46 19.56
C ALA A 288 -13.15 18.17 20.39
N GLY A 289 -11.97 17.56 20.34
CA GLY A 289 -11.67 16.29 21.01
C GLY A 289 -12.22 15.05 20.29
N GLU A 290 -12.92 15.21 19.16
CA GLU A 290 -13.44 14.09 18.37
C GLU A 290 -12.31 13.44 17.54
N PHE A 291 -12.33 12.11 17.42
CA PHE A 291 -11.52 11.34 16.49
C PHE A 291 -12.42 10.92 15.32
N VAL A 292 -12.24 11.57 14.19
CA VAL A 292 -13.02 11.33 12.97
C VAL A 292 -12.18 10.61 11.95
N SER A 293 -12.71 9.55 11.38
CA SER A 293 -12.07 8.82 10.28
C SER A 293 -12.74 9.08 8.94
N VAL A 294 -11.95 9.39 7.92
CA VAL A 294 -12.38 9.43 6.51
C VAL A 294 -11.83 8.18 5.84
N VAL A 295 -12.68 7.20 5.59
CA VAL A 295 -12.30 5.94 4.95
C VAL A 295 -12.63 5.95 3.47
N GLY A 296 -11.80 5.32 2.64
CA GLY A 296 -12.00 5.22 1.20
C GLY A 296 -10.81 4.60 0.49
N LEU A 297 -11.05 4.08 -0.71
CA LEU A 297 -10.01 3.50 -1.54
C LEU A 297 -8.96 4.54 -1.99
N ASN A 298 -7.82 4.08 -2.51
CA ASN A 298 -6.83 4.96 -3.13
C ASN A 298 -7.45 5.69 -4.32
N GLY A 299 -7.21 6.99 -4.40
CA GLY A 299 -7.81 7.85 -5.42
C GLY A 299 -9.23 8.35 -5.11
N ALA A 300 -9.84 7.99 -3.96
CA ALA A 300 -11.15 8.48 -3.57
C ALA A 300 -11.20 10.01 -3.29
N GLY A 301 -10.05 10.63 -2.99
CA GLY A 301 -9.94 12.08 -2.71
C GLY A 301 -9.51 12.44 -1.29
N LYS A 302 -9.14 11.48 -0.42
CA LYS A 302 -8.75 11.72 0.98
C LYS A 302 -7.62 12.73 1.11
N THR A 303 -6.49 12.48 0.46
CA THR A 303 -5.32 13.40 0.45
C THR A 303 -5.69 14.75 -0.11
N THR A 304 -6.56 14.82 -1.13
CA THR A 304 -7.05 16.08 -1.68
C THR A 304 -7.85 16.86 -0.64
N LEU A 305 -8.75 16.20 0.10
CA LEU A 305 -9.52 16.81 1.19
C LEU A 305 -8.60 17.39 2.26
N PHE A 306 -7.61 16.63 2.72
CA PHE A 306 -6.69 17.06 3.76
C PHE A 306 -5.77 18.20 3.31
N ASN A 307 -5.25 18.14 2.10
CA ASN A 307 -4.46 19.21 1.51
C ASN A 307 -5.29 20.48 1.33
N THR A 308 -6.58 20.36 1.05
CA THR A 308 -7.51 21.49 0.97
C THR A 308 -7.74 22.13 2.34
N ILE A 309 -8.02 21.33 3.37
CA ILE A 309 -8.18 21.80 4.76
C ILE A 309 -6.90 22.49 5.24
N SER A 310 -5.74 21.94 4.90
CA SER A 310 -4.42 22.45 5.28
C SER A 310 -3.97 23.68 4.45
N GLY A 311 -4.75 24.10 3.44
CA GLY A 311 -4.48 25.30 2.65
C GLY A 311 -3.43 25.13 1.53
N PHE A 312 -3.17 23.90 1.10
CA PHE A 312 -2.28 23.61 -0.03
C PHE A 312 -2.99 23.70 -1.39
N LEU A 313 -4.33 23.57 -1.41
CA LEU A 313 -5.11 23.51 -2.65
C LEU A 313 -6.22 24.59 -2.65
N PRO A 314 -6.47 25.24 -3.80
CA PRO A 314 -7.62 26.11 -3.98
C PRO A 314 -8.90 25.26 -4.07
N TYR A 315 -10.02 25.80 -3.59
CA TYR A 315 -11.30 25.12 -3.54
C TYR A 315 -12.51 26.06 -3.73
N ALA A 316 -13.61 25.50 -4.22
CA ALA A 316 -14.95 26.09 -4.10
C ALA A 316 -15.62 25.56 -2.82
N GLY A 317 -16.63 26.27 -2.31
CA GLY A 317 -17.25 25.95 -1.02
C GLY A 317 -16.67 26.77 0.13
N ASP A 318 -16.80 26.29 1.37
CA ASP A 318 -16.26 26.98 2.55
C ASP A 318 -15.67 26.00 3.56
N ILE A 319 -14.57 26.39 4.19
CA ILE A 319 -13.93 25.64 5.28
C ILE A 319 -13.80 26.60 6.46
N ARG A 320 -14.34 26.18 7.59
CA ARG A 320 -14.37 27.02 8.82
C ARG A 320 -13.71 26.29 9.97
N ARG A 321 -12.98 27.05 10.78
CA ARG A 321 -12.50 26.64 12.10
C ARG A 321 -13.23 27.47 13.16
N GLU A 322 -13.92 26.79 14.08
CA GLU A 322 -14.68 27.46 15.16
C GLU A 322 -15.58 28.60 14.61
N GLY A 323 -16.24 28.35 13.47
CA GLY A 323 -17.11 29.30 12.77
C GLY A 323 -16.40 30.35 11.89
N ALA A 324 -15.07 30.51 12.01
CA ALA A 324 -14.30 31.46 11.19
C ALA A 324 -13.79 30.82 9.91
N SER A 325 -14.02 31.44 8.75
CA SER A 325 -13.55 30.92 7.45
C SER A 325 -12.02 30.86 7.38
N LEU A 326 -11.49 29.77 6.81
CA LEU A 326 -10.06 29.58 6.52
C LEU A 326 -9.68 30.05 5.12
N ARG A 327 -10.63 30.59 4.36
CA ARG A 327 -10.38 31.02 2.97
C ARG A 327 -9.30 32.12 2.92
N GLY A 328 -8.34 31.95 2.04
CA GLY A 328 -7.24 32.90 1.81
C GLY A 328 -6.09 32.82 2.81
N PHE A 329 -6.14 31.93 3.81
CA PHE A 329 -4.99 31.66 4.65
C PHE A 329 -4.00 30.71 3.96
N THR A 330 -2.71 30.95 4.17
CA THR A 330 -1.64 30.04 3.72
C THR A 330 -1.56 28.82 4.65
N ALA A 331 -1.00 27.72 4.17
CA ALA A 331 -0.78 26.50 4.97
C ALA A 331 -0.01 26.80 6.27
N ALA A 332 1.02 27.65 6.22
CA ALA A 332 1.77 28.07 7.41
C ALA A 332 0.89 28.83 8.43
N THR A 333 -0.07 29.61 7.96
CA THR A 333 -1.02 30.33 8.85
C THR A 333 -2.03 29.37 9.46
N ILE A 334 -2.52 28.40 8.68
CA ILE A 334 -3.44 27.34 9.13
C ILE A 334 -2.77 26.48 10.20
N ALA A 335 -1.50 26.07 9.97
CA ALA A 335 -0.71 25.32 10.95
C ALA A 335 -0.56 26.10 12.27
N ARG A 336 -0.22 27.39 12.21
CA ARG A 336 -0.15 28.26 13.41
C ARG A 336 -1.50 28.43 14.11
N LYS A 337 -2.60 28.27 13.39
CA LYS A 337 -3.94 28.22 13.97
C LYS A 337 -4.27 26.87 14.62
N GLY A 338 -3.34 25.93 14.62
CA GLY A 338 -3.44 24.64 15.29
C GLY A 338 -4.06 23.51 14.45
N ILE A 339 -4.12 23.63 13.12
CA ILE A 339 -4.46 22.53 12.20
C ILE A 339 -3.18 22.07 11.55
N VAL A 340 -2.70 20.88 11.91
CA VAL A 340 -1.40 20.34 11.45
C VAL A 340 -1.61 18.99 10.77
N GLN A 341 -1.02 18.81 9.61
CA GLN A 341 -1.12 17.60 8.80
C GLN A 341 0.18 16.80 8.82
N CYS A 342 0.04 15.47 8.98
CA CYS A 342 1.04 14.47 8.64
C CYS A 342 0.68 13.93 7.26
N PRO A 343 1.43 14.24 6.20
CA PRO A 343 1.16 13.77 4.85
C PRO A 343 1.53 12.29 4.69
N GLU A 344 0.93 11.62 3.69
CA GLU A 344 1.21 10.22 3.32
C GLU A 344 2.71 9.96 3.06
N GLY A 345 3.41 10.90 2.40
CA GLY A 345 4.83 10.81 2.04
C GLY A 345 5.83 10.95 3.19
N ARG A 346 5.37 11.10 4.45
CA ARG A 346 6.18 11.36 5.66
C ARG A 346 6.95 12.67 5.65
N GLU A 347 7.56 13.08 4.54
CA GLU A 347 8.29 14.33 4.30
C GLU A 347 9.27 14.71 5.43
N LEU A 348 10.07 13.73 5.87
CA LEU A 348 11.13 13.94 6.87
C LEU A 348 12.37 14.57 6.23
N PHE A 349 13.11 15.33 7.02
CA PHE A 349 14.44 15.75 6.68
C PHE A 349 15.40 14.57 6.90
N VAL A 350 15.61 13.78 5.84
CA VAL A 350 16.25 12.45 5.91
C VAL A 350 17.71 12.49 6.35
N ASP A 351 18.42 13.59 6.04
CA ASP A 351 19.82 13.79 6.41
C ASP A 351 19.99 14.34 7.84
N MET A 352 18.90 14.80 8.46
CA MET A 352 18.88 15.28 9.83
C MET A 352 18.58 14.12 10.79
N THR A 353 19.09 14.24 12.00
CA THR A 353 18.79 13.28 13.09
C THR A 353 17.33 13.32 13.51
N VAL A 354 16.88 12.30 14.26
CA VAL A 354 15.55 12.29 14.90
C VAL A 354 15.39 13.55 15.76
N ARG A 355 16.38 13.90 16.57
CA ARG A 355 16.35 15.06 17.45
C ARG A 355 16.21 16.35 16.67
N GLU A 356 16.99 16.57 15.62
CA GLU A 356 16.91 17.77 14.78
C GLU A 356 15.58 17.90 14.05
N ASN A 357 14.96 16.79 13.59
CA ASN A 357 13.61 16.80 13.03
C ASN A 357 12.58 17.27 14.05
N LEU A 358 12.68 16.85 15.32
CA LEU A 358 11.79 17.30 16.40
C LEU A 358 12.04 18.77 16.74
N ASP A 359 13.30 19.19 16.87
CA ASP A 359 13.65 20.59 17.16
C ASP A 359 13.11 21.55 16.09
N LEU A 360 13.15 21.15 14.79
CA LEU A 360 12.51 21.92 13.71
C LEU A 360 10.99 22.04 13.88
N GLY A 361 10.32 20.95 14.28
CA GLY A 361 8.88 20.98 14.56
C GLY A 361 8.55 21.93 15.72
N GLY A 362 9.46 22.05 16.69
CA GLY A 362 9.30 22.88 17.89
C GLY A 362 9.94 24.27 17.83
N GLN A 363 10.49 24.71 16.70
CA GLN A 363 11.24 25.98 16.59
C GLN A 363 10.45 27.23 17.01
N HIS A 364 9.11 27.16 17.07
CA HIS A 364 8.23 28.23 17.51
C HIS A 364 7.99 28.24 19.02
N LEU A 365 8.43 27.17 19.73
CA LEU A 365 8.27 27.03 21.18
C LEU A 365 9.46 27.64 21.92
N PRO A 366 9.24 28.20 23.12
CA PRO A 366 10.34 28.52 24.02
C PRO A 366 11.21 27.29 24.32
N PRO A 367 12.53 27.43 24.56
CA PRO A 367 13.43 26.30 24.75
C PRO A 367 12.99 25.31 25.85
N ALA A 368 12.47 25.80 26.97
CA ALA A 368 11.97 24.96 28.05
C ALA A 368 10.77 24.13 27.62
N GLU A 369 9.78 24.74 26.96
CA GLU A 369 8.59 24.05 26.46
C GLU A 369 8.95 23.05 25.34
N CYS A 370 9.92 23.38 24.49
CA CYS A 370 10.41 22.47 23.46
C CYS A 370 11.01 21.21 24.10
N ALA A 371 11.83 21.36 25.16
CA ALA A 371 12.40 20.25 25.87
C ALA A 371 11.35 19.36 26.56
N GLU A 372 10.36 19.96 27.22
CA GLU A 372 9.23 19.24 27.83
C GLU A 372 8.41 18.49 26.77
N GLN A 373 8.12 19.12 25.64
CA GLN A 373 7.37 18.50 24.55
C GLN A 373 8.12 17.30 23.96
N ILE A 374 9.45 17.41 23.77
CA ILE A 374 10.27 16.31 23.29
C ILE A 374 10.31 15.17 24.33
N ALA A 375 10.42 15.49 25.62
CA ALA A 375 10.38 14.45 26.67
C ALA A 375 9.05 13.66 26.63
N TRP A 376 7.92 14.38 26.54
CA TRP A 376 6.59 13.78 26.38
C TRP A 376 6.48 12.91 25.12
N LEU A 377 7.02 13.38 23.98
CA LEU A 377 7.03 12.62 22.72
C LEU A 377 7.89 11.34 22.83
N PHE A 378 8.99 11.38 23.56
CA PHE A 378 9.79 10.20 23.82
C PHE A 378 9.08 9.19 24.75
N ASP A 379 8.16 9.64 25.61
CA ASP A 379 7.30 8.75 26.37
C ASP A 379 6.17 8.17 25.49
N LEU A 380 5.66 8.94 24.53
CA LEU A 380 4.68 8.46 23.57
C LEU A 380 5.29 7.46 22.56
N PHE A 381 6.52 7.74 22.09
CA PHE A 381 7.28 6.95 21.13
C PHE A 381 8.68 6.61 21.67
N PRO A 382 8.82 5.61 22.56
CA PRO A 382 10.10 5.31 23.22
C PRO A 382 11.25 5.01 22.26
N ILE A 383 10.94 4.40 21.10
CA ILE A 383 11.94 4.09 20.05
C ILE A 383 12.67 5.33 19.54
N LEU A 384 12.00 6.49 19.49
CA LEU A 384 12.60 7.74 19.03
C LEU A 384 13.63 8.27 20.04
N ARG A 385 13.44 8.01 21.35
CA ARG A 385 14.42 8.31 22.39
C ARG A 385 15.74 7.56 22.16
N ASP A 386 15.64 6.26 21.89
CA ASP A 386 16.80 5.39 21.69
C ASP A 386 17.57 5.75 20.42
N ARG A 387 16.88 6.31 19.44
CA ARG A 387 17.36 6.66 18.10
C ARG A 387 17.60 8.15 17.88
N GLN A 388 17.54 8.98 18.94
CA GLN A 388 17.54 10.45 18.82
C GLN A 388 18.74 11.05 18.05
N LYS A 389 19.90 10.37 18.04
CA LYS A 389 21.10 10.78 17.32
C LYS A 389 21.24 10.17 15.93
N GLN A 390 20.32 9.29 15.54
CA GLN A 390 20.33 8.59 14.27
C GLN A 390 19.72 9.47 13.16
N ALA A 391 20.30 9.47 11.96
CA ALA A 391 19.72 10.15 10.80
C ALA A 391 18.37 9.55 10.42
N ALA A 392 17.38 10.39 10.20
CA ALA A 392 15.99 9.97 9.94
C ALA A 392 15.85 9.06 8.71
N GLY A 393 16.68 9.26 7.68
CA GLY A 393 16.70 8.42 6.49
C GLY A 393 17.14 6.98 6.73
N THR A 394 17.80 6.68 7.87
CA THR A 394 18.27 5.33 8.21
C THR A 394 17.29 4.57 9.12
N LEU A 395 16.21 5.21 9.53
CA LEU A 395 15.14 4.59 10.31
C LEU A 395 14.31 3.64 9.44
N SER A 396 13.71 2.62 10.06
CA SER A 396 12.70 1.80 9.39
C SER A 396 11.47 2.65 9.02
N GLY A 397 10.67 2.18 8.05
CA GLY A 397 9.47 2.91 7.63
C GLY A 397 8.49 3.20 8.78
N GLY A 398 8.38 2.31 9.76
CA GLY A 398 7.55 2.52 10.96
C GLY A 398 8.12 3.57 11.91
N GLU A 399 9.43 3.56 12.15
CA GLU A 399 10.10 4.58 12.97
C GLU A 399 10.02 5.96 12.32
N GLN A 400 10.14 6.02 10.98
CA GLN A 400 9.94 7.26 10.22
C GLN A 400 8.51 7.79 10.38
N GLN A 401 7.50 6.91 10.35
CA GLN A 401 6.10 7.28 10.55
C GLN A 401 5.88 7.87 11.95
N MET A 402 6.42 7.21 12.98
CA MET A 402 6.36 7.72 14.37
C MET A 402 7.04 9.08 14.49
N LEU A 403 8.20 9.28 13.81
CA LEU A 403 8.91 10.56 13.79
C LEU A 403 8.09 11.65 13.09
N THR A 404 7.40 11.33 11.99
CA THR A 404 6.53 12.28 11.28
C THR A 404 5.39 12.77 12.17
N ILE A 405 4.73 11.85 12.88
CA ILE A 405 3.65 12.18 13.82
C ILE A 405 4.21 12.98 15.00
N ALA A 406 5.34 12.55 15.57
CA ALA A 406 5.99 13.26 16.66
C ALA A 406 6.37 14.69 16.27
N ARG A 407 6.92 14.91 15.06
CA ARG A 407 7.25 16.25 14.54
C ARG A 407 6.00 17.13 14.40
N ALA A 408 4.89 16.58 13.94
CA ALA A 408 3.63 17.31 13.87
C ALA A 408 3.10 17.67 15.26
N LEU A 409 3.21 16.78 16.23
CA LEU A 409 2.82 17.00 17.62
C LEU A 409 3.69 18.04 18.33
N MET A 410 4.93 18.30 17.87
CA MET A 410 5.75 19.43 18.35
C MET A 410 5.06 20.78 18.16
N MET A 411 4.18 20.89 17.16
CA MET A 411 3.37 22.10 16.90
C MET A 411 2.25 22.31 17.94
N LYS A 412 2.05 21.38 18.90
CA LYS A 412 0.92 21.37 19.84
C LYS A 412 -0.44 21.60 19.13
N PRO A 413 -0.79 20.77 18.12
CA PRO A 413 -1.99 20.98 17.32
C PRO A 413 -3.27 20.84 18.14
N LYS A 414 -4.31 21.61 17.78
CA LYS A 414 -5.68 21.39 18.23
C LYS A 414 -6.40 20.35 17.35
N LEU A 415 -6.07 20.32 16.06
CA LEU A 415 -6.48 19.29 15.11
C LEU A 415 -5.25 18.70 14.43
N LEU A 416 -5.05 17.39 14.60
CA LEU A 416 -4.05 16.60 13.92
C LEU A 416 -4.71 15.85 12.75
N ILE A 417 -4.24 16.11 11.54
CA ILE A 417 -4.65 15.37 10.34
C ILE A 417 -3.60 14.31 10.05
N LEU A 418 -4.03 13.04 9.96
CA LEU A 418 -3.18 11.90 9.63
C LEU A 418 -3.63 11.31 8.29
N ASP A 419 -2.79 11.42 7.28
CA ASP A 419 -3.07 10.91 5.93
C ASP A 419 -2.40 9.57 5.71
N GLU A 420 -3.20 8.50 5.69
CA GLU A 420 -2.78 7.10 5.52
C GLU A 420 -1.57 6.71 6.40
N PRO A 421 -1.62 6.96 7.72
CA PRO A 421 -0.47 6.70 8.58
C PRO A 421 -0.07 5.21 8.65
N THR A 422 -0.95 4.30 8.23
CA THR A 422 -0.69 2.85 8.25
C THR A 422 -0.07 2.33 6.96
N LEU A 423 0.02 3.14 5.91
CA LEU A 423 0.48 2.70 4.59
C LEU A 423 1.90 2.14 4.63
N GLY A 424 2.05 0.89 4.19
CA GLY A 424 3.34 0.21 4.12
C GLY A 424 3.96 -0.19 5.46
N LEU A 425 3.20 -0.13 6.57
CA LEU A 425 3.68 -0.50 7.89
C LEU A 425 3.50 -1.99 8.18
N ALA A 426 4.46 -2.56 8.89
CA ALA A 426 4.35 -3.92 9.43
C ALA A 426 3.33 -3.95 10.59
N PRO A 427 2.62 -5.08 10.81
CA PRO A 427 1.58 -5.19 11.84
C PRO A 427 2.04 -4.83 13.26
N VAL A 428 3.27 -5.17 13.63
CA VAL A 428 3.83 -4.78 14.94
C VAL A 428 3.88 -3.26 15.10
N ILE A 429 4.17 -2.55 14.00
CA ILE A 429 4.20 -1.08 14.00
C ILE A 429 2.78 -0.51 14.05
N LEU A 430 1.82 -1.16 13.39
CA LEU A 430 0.40 -0.78 13.48
C LEU A 430 -0.11 -0.86 14.91
N GLU A 431 0.26 -1.93 15.64
CA GLU A 431 -0.08 -2.06 17.06
C GLU A 431 0.56 -0.96 17.92
N GLN A 432 1.82 -0.62 17.66
CA GLN A 432 2.51 0.47 18.37
C GLN A 432 1.85 1.83 18.08
N LEU A 433 1.50 2.09 16.81
CA LEU A 433 0.79 3.30 16.40
C LEU A 433 -0.60 3.38 17.04
N SER A 434 -1.34 2.27 17.07
CA SER A 434 -2.64 2.16 17.73
C SER A 434 -2.54 2.54 19.21
N LYS A 435 -1.59 1.95 19.94
CA LYS A 435 -1.34 2.28 21.35
C LYS A 435 -0.96 3.75 21.56
N ALA A 436 -0.18 4.32 20.64
CA ALA A 436 0.19 5.73 20.70
C ALA A 436 -1.02 6.65 20.49
N LEU A 437 -1.91 6.33 19.53
CA LEU A 437 -3.15 7.10 19.32
C LEU A 437 -4.11 6.99 20.52
N GLU A 438 -4.25 5.81 21.11
CA GLU A 438 -5.03 5.63 22.33
C GLU A 438 -4.47 6.46 23.49
N ARG A 439 -3.15 6.41 23.69
CA ARG A 439 -2.48 7.19 24.73
C ARG A 439 -2.62 8.70 24.47
N LEU A 440 -2.49 9.13 23.21
CA LEU A 440 -2.70 10.52 22.80
C LEU A 440 -4.11 10.99 23.17
N ARG A 441 -5.13 10.17 22.87
CA ARG A 441 -6.54 10.43 23.24
C ARG A 441 -6.76 10.57 24.75
N GLN A 442 -6.09 9.71 25.55
CA GLN A 442 -6.23 9.73 27.01
C GLN A 442 -5.51 10.87 27.69
N THR A 443 -4.40 11.34 27.11
CA THR A 443 -3.50 12.32 27.76
C THR A 443 -3.66 13.75 27.26
N THR A 444 -4.34 13.96 26.13
CA THR A 444 -4.47 15.29 25.51
C THR A 444 -5.89 15.52 24.96
N PRO A 445 -6.40 16.77 25.01
CA PRO A 445 -7.70 17.11 24.42
C PRO A 445 -7.59 17.34 22.89
N ILE A 446 -6.79 16.55 22.19
CA ILE A 446 -6.53 16.71 20.77
C ILE A 446 -7.72 16.20 19.93
N THR A 447 -8.03 16.92 18.87
CA THR A 447 -8.93 16.46 17.81
C THR A 447 -8.11 15.75 16.74
N VAL A 448 -8.61 14.65 16.19
CA VAL A 448 -7.90 13.90 15.13
C VAL A 448 -8.82 13.69 13.92
N LEU A 449 -8.29 13.97 12.73
CA LEU A 449 -8.90 13.62 11.46
C LEU A 449 -7.98 12.61 10.75
N LEU A 450 -8.45 11.37 10.68
CA LEU A 450 -7.67 10.22 10.18
C LEU A 450 -8.18 9.80 8.81
N GLY A 451 -7.34 9.84 7.80
CA GLY A 451 -7.61 9.28 6.49
C GLY A 451 -7.02 7.89 6.36
N GLU A 452 -7.84 6.90 6.05
CA GLU A 452 -7.38 5.52 5.95
C GLU A 452 -8.11 4.73 4.85
N GLN A 453 -7.38 3.81 4.26
CA GLN A 453 -7.96 2.71 3.52
C GLN A 453 -8.17 1.51 4.43
N ASN A 454 -7.33 1.35 5.44
CA ASN A 454 -7.40 0.25 6.40
C ASN A 454 -8.51 0.49 7.43
N VAL A 455 -9.72 0.04 7.11
CA VAL A 455 -10.90 0.18 7.98
C VAL A 455 -10.71 -0.51 9.33
N THR A 456 -9.98 -1.64 9.37
CA THR A 456 -9.71 -2.39 10.60
C THR A 456 -8.88 -1.56 11.58
N PHE A 457 -7.99 -0.71 11.07
CA PHE A 457 -7.24 0.24 11.90
C PHE A 457 -8.08 1.46 12.26
N ALA A 458 -8.86 2.00 11.31
CA ALA A 458 -9.59 3.25 11.47
C ALA A 458 -10.74 3.16 12.49
N LEU A 459 -11.59 2.11 12.37
CA LEU A 459 -12.82 2.00 13.17
C LEU A 459 -12.62 1.95 14.69
N PRO A 460 -11.63 1.21 15.25
CA PRO A 460 -11.41 1.20 16.70
C PRO A 460 -11.07 2.57 17.29
N HIS A 461 -10.47 3.45 16.51
CA HIS A 461 -10.05 4.78 16.95
C HIS A 461 -11.10 5.86 16.73
N ALA A 462 -12.07 5.66 15.82
CA ALA A 462 -13.02 6.68 15.41
C ALA A 462 -14.21 6.83 16.36
N ASP A 463 -14.67 8.07 16.57
CA ASP A 463 -15.98 8.37 17.15
C ASP A 463 -17.04 8.49 16.03
N ARG A 464 -16.61 9.01 14.85
CA ARG A 464 -17.40 9.18 13.64
C ARG A 464 -16.60 8.75 12.42
N VAL A 465 -17.29 8.20 11.44
CA VAL A 465 -16.70 7.75 10.18
C VAL A 465 -17.43 8.38 9.01
N TYR A 466 -16.67 8.91 8.07
CA TYR A 466 -17.11 9.31 6.74
C TYR A 466 -16.56 8.34 5.71
N VAL A 467 -17.40 7.92 4.76
CA VAL A 467 -16.95 7.13 3.61
C VAL A 467 -16.85 8.06 2.41
N LEU A 468 -15.63 8.17 1.88
CA LEU A 468 -15.33 8.95 0.67
C LEU A 468 -15.14 8.01 -0.51
N GLU A 469 -15.99 8.13 -1.53
CA GLU A 469 -15.94 7.34 -2.74
C GLU A 469 -16.17 8.24 -3.96
N GLN A 470 -15.34 8.08 -4.98
CA GLN A 470 -15.45 8.83 -6.23
C GLN A 470 -15.64 10.34 -6.01
N ALA A 471 -14.79 10.93 -5.15
CA ALA A 471 -14.78 12.35 -4.80
C ALA A 471 -15.97 12.85 -3.96
N ARG A 472 -16.87 12.00 -3.47
CA ARG A 472 -18.08 12.36 -2.68
C ARG A 472 -18.15 11.62 -1.36
N ILE A 473 -18.75 12.24 -0.34
CA ILE A 473 -19.15 11.51 0.88
C ILE A 473 -20.42 10.72 0.55
N VAL A 474 -20.32 9.40 0.66
CA VAL A 474 -21.44 8.47 0.38
C VAL A 474 -22.08 7.94 1.65
N TRP A 475 -21.43 8.05 2.78
CA TRP A 475 -21.95 7.62 4.08
C TRP A 475 -21.30 8.38 5.24
N GLU A 476 -22.07 8.57 6.31
CA GLU A 476 -21.64 9.12 7.60
C GLU A 476 -22.32 8.37 8.73
N GLY A 477 -21.58 8.07 9.80
CA GLY A 477 -22.17 7.42 10.96
C GLY A 477 -21.16 7.02 12.03
N GLU A 478 -21.65 6.36 13.06
CA GLU A 478 -20.83 5.77 14.12
C GLU A 478 -20.16 4.48 13.62
N PRO A 479 -18.95 4.16 14.12
CA PRO A 479 -18.23 2.94 13.71
C PRO A 479 -19.04 1.64 13.91
N ALA A 480 -19.92 1.58 14.94
CA ALA A 480 -20.77 0.41 15.20
C ALA A 480 -21.77 0.15 14.07
N ARG A 481 -22.29 1.21 13.43
CA ARG A 481 -23.23 1.11 12.30
C ARG A 481 -22.53 0.80 10.99
N PHE A 482 -21.27 1.18 10.85
CA PHE A 482 -20.50 0.97 9.62
C PHE A 482 -20.51 -0.49 9.16
N ALA A 483 -20.21 -1.43 10.08
CA ALA A 483 -20.17 -2.85 9.75
C ALA A 483 -21.53 -3.42 9.32
N ALA A 484 -22.61 -2.87 9.86
CA ALA A 484 -23.99 -3.32 9.55
C ALA A 484 -24.51 -2.74 8.23
N GLU A 485 -24.21 -1.48 7.91
CA GLU A 485 -24.79 -0.75 6.77
C GLU A 485 -23.92 -0.80 5.50
N ILE A 486 -22.60 -0.71 5.67
CA ILE A 486 -21.64 -0.74 4.54
C ILE A 486 -21.18 -2.17 4.26
N GLY A 487 -21.18 -3.03 5.31
CA GLY A 487 -20.84 -4.44 5.19
C GLY A 487 -19.33 -4.70 5.05
N THR A 488 -18.98 -5.99 5.11
CA THR A 488 -17.60 -6.47 4.93
C THR A 488 -17.06 -6.28 3.50
N GLY A 489 -17.82 -5.70 2.58
CA GLY A 489 -17.42 -5.42 1.21
C GLY A 489 -16.41 -4.26 1.07
N TYR A 490 -16.33 -3.42 2.10
CA TYR A 490 -15.34 -2.33 2.22
C TYR A 490 -14.04 -2.78 2.92
N LEU A 491 -13.99 -4.02 3.42
CA LEU A 491 -12.84 -4.63 4.10
C LEU A 491 -12.01 -5.45 3.11
#